data_b6e9bdd86830aba486e31943533deadb
#
_entry.id   b6e9bdd86830aba486e31943533deadb
#
_cell.length_a   1.000
_cell.length_b   1.000
_cell.length_c   1.000
_cell.angle_alpha   90.00
_cell.angle_beta   90.00
_cell.angle_gamma   90.00
#
_symmetry.space_group_name_H-M   'P 1'
#
loop_
_entity.id
_entity.type
_entity.pdbx_description
1 polymer ?
#
loop_
_entity_poly.entity_id
_entity_poly.type
_entity_poly.pdbx_seq_one_letter_code
_entity_poly.pdbx_strand_id
1 'polypeptide(L)'
;MPAADNHDPLTFEVQGGARVSARLELPAGARACYVLAHGAGAGMEHPFMSAAARELGALGIATLRYQFPYMERRSRRPDPPTLCHATVRAAVAQAARLAPALPLFAGGRSFGGRMTSQAQALDPLPGVRGLAFLGFPLHPAGKPGDSRARHLADVRIPMLFVQGTRDALAERGLLEALMVRLGARASSSLIEDADHSFHVPARTGKDSQVRSELLRAVARWMESLL
;
A
#
# COMPACT_ATOMS: atom_id res chain seq x y z
N MET A 1 2.03 -3.81 -31.64
CA MET A 1 1.06 -4.76 -31.09
C MET A 1 1.07 -4.64 -29.59
N PRO A 2 -0.03 -4.35 -28.88
CA PRO A 2 -0.03 -4.37 -27.43
C PRO A 2 0.22 -5.81 -26.98
N ALA A 3 1.16 -5.98 -26.04
CA ALA A 3 1.41 -7.27 -25.40
C ALA A 3 0.10 -7.72 -24.72
N ALA A 4 -0.32 -8.93 -25.01
CA ALA A 4 -1.50 -9.52 -24.40
C ALA A 4 -1.29 -9.58 -22.87
N ASP A 5 -2.22 -8.97 -22.11
CA ASP A 5 -2.37 -9.11 -20.68
C ASP A 5 -2.78 -10.56 -20.34
N ASN A 6 -1.87 -11.49 -20.54
CA ASN A 6 -2.07 -12.90 -20.20
C ASN A 6 -1.42 -13.17 -18.83
N HIS A 7 -1.99 -12.57 -17.78
CA HIS A 7 -1.58 -12.87 -16.42
C HIS A 7 -2.67 -13.72 -15.76
N ASP A 8 -2.53 -15.04 -15.87
CA ASP A 8 -3.28 -15.96 -15.04
C ASP A 8 -3.11 -15.53 -13.56
N PRO A 9 -4.20 -15.51 -12.78
CA PRO A 9 -4.11 -15.13 -11.38
C PRO A 9 -3.15 -16.09 -10.67
N LEU A 10 -2.06 -15.52 -10.13
CA LEU A 10 -1.16 -16.26 -9.27
C LEU A 10 -1.89 -16.62 -7.98
N THR A 11 -1.53 -17.75 -7.38
CA THR A 11 -1.99 -18.09 -6.04
C THR A 11 -0.80 -18.44 -5.16
N PHE A 12 -0.88 -18.12 -3.88
CA PHE A 12 0.10 -18.54 -2.90
C PHE A 12 -0.57 -18.92 -1.59
N GLU A 13 0.12 -19.73 -0.82
CA GLU A 13 -0.33 -20.20 0.47
C GLU A 13 0.10 -19.24 1.58
N VAL A 14 -0.81 -19.00 2.52
CA VAL A 14 -0.59 -18.24 3.74
C VAL A 14 -0.42 -19.22 4.90
N GLN A 15 0.45 -18.92 5.84
CA GLN A 15 0.62 -19.71 7.04
C GLN A 15 -0.75 -19.98 7.70
N GLY A 16 -1.07 -21.24 7.96
CA GLY A 16 -2.39 -21.69 8.42
C GLY A 16 -3.28 -22.26 7.31
N GLY A 17 -2.73 -22.45 6.07
CA GLY A 17 -3.37 -23.19 4.98
C GLY A 17 -4.33 -22.39 4.10
N ALA A 18 -4.51 -21.08 4.35
CA ALA A 18 -5.31 -20.25 3.45
C ALA A 18 -4.55 -20.01 2.13
N ARG A 19 -5.24 -20.17 0.99
CA ARG A 19 -4.72 -19.78 -0.32
C ARG A 19 -5.35 -18.46 -0.74
N VAL A 20 -4.52 -17.59 -1.32
CA VAL A 20 -4.97 -16.27 -1.79
C VAL A 20 -4.47 -16.01 -3.21
N SER A 21 -5.28 -15.26 -3.95
CA SER A 21 -4.98 -14.81 -5.30
C SER A 21 -4.03 -13.61 -5.28
N ALA A 22 -3.22 -13.50 -6.32
CA ALA A 22 -2.35 -12.35 -6.54
C ALA A 22 -2.19 -12.04 -8.04
N ARG A 23 -1.73 -10.84 -8.34
CA ARG A 23 -1.30 -10.43 -9.69
C ARG A 23 0.04 -9.73 -9.59
N LEU A 24 0.98 -10.18 -10.40
CA LEU A 24 2.26 -9.52 -10.62
C LEU A 24 2.18 -8.73 -11.93
N GLU A 25 2.38 -7.43 -11.86
CA GLU A 25 2.67 -6.59 -13.02
C GLU A 25 4.16 -6.28 -13.02
N LEU A 26 4.90 -6.85 -13.97
CA LEU A 26 6.36 -6.75 -14.07
C LEU A 26 6.73 -6.13 -15.43
N PRO A 27 6.79 -4.80 -15.53
CA PRO A 27 7.16 -4.13 -16.78
C PRO A 27 8.64 -4.38 -17.10
N ALA A 28 8.96 -4.39 -18.39
CA ALA A 28 10.34 -4.44 -18.84
C ALA A 28 11.14 -3.25 -18.25
N GLY A 29 12.32 -3.51 -17.70
CA GLY A 29 13.17 -2.49 -17.08
C GLY A 29 12.65 -1.98 -15.72
N ALA A 30 11.79 -2.75 -15.03
CA ALA A 30 11.39 -2.42 -13.67
C ALA A 30 12.62 -2.25 -12.76
N ARG A 31 12.58 -1.23 -11.90
CA ARG A 31 13.69 -0.86 -10.99
C ARG A 31 13.41 -1.22 -9.55
N ALA A 32 12.16 -1.44 -9.19
CA ALA A 32 11.72 -1.86 -7.86
C ALA A 32 10.42 -2.65 -7.97
N CYS A 33 10.07 -3.40 -6.92
CA CYS A 33 8.80 -4.10 -6.81
C CYS A 33 8.04 -3.63 -5.55
N TYR A 34 6.81 -3.21 -5.74
CA TYR A 34 5.92 -2.77 -4.67
C TYR A 34 4.86 -3.84 -4.35
N VAL A 35 4.93 -4.41 -3.17
CA VAL A 35 3.92 -5.32 -2.62
C VAL A 35 2.75 -4.49 -2.11
N LEU A 36 1.68 -4.41 -2.89
CA LEU A 36 0.60 -3.45 -2.77
C LEU A 36 -0.68 -4.08 -2.21
N ALA A 37 -0.94 -3.87 -0.94
CA ALA A 37 -2.11 -4.37 -0.23
C ALA A 37 -3.36 -3.49 -0.49
N HIS A 38 -4.52 -4.12 -0.67
CA HIS A 38 -5.79 -3.42 -0.89
C HIS A 38 -6.42 -2.89 0.39
N GLY A 39 -7.32 -1.90 0.26
CA GLY A 39 -8.15 -1.38 1.35
C GLY A 39 -9.23 -2.36 1.79
N ALA A 40 -9.81 -2.14 2.98
CA ALA A 40 -10.89 -2.97 3.51
C ALA A 40 -12.08 -3.02 2.54
N GLY A 41 -12.54 -4.25 2.23
CA GLY A 41 -13.71 -4.48 1.37
C GLY A 41 -13.53 -4.17 -0.11
N ALA A 42 -12.31 -3.73 -0.54
CA ALA A 42 -12.07 -3.35 -1.93
C ALA A 42 -11.59 -4.53 -2.79
N GLY A 43 -10.69 -5.36 -2.25
CA GLY A 43 -10.03 -6.42 -3.01
C GLY A 43 -8.94 -5.90 -3.96
N MET A 44 -8.11 -6.81 -4.44
CA MET A 44 -6.97 -6.50 -5.31
C MET A 44 -7.36 -6.02 -6.71
N GLU A 45 -8.56 -6.35 -7.17
CA GLU A 45 -9.11 -5.98 -8.49
C GLU A 45 -9.93 -4.68 -8.46
N HIS A 46 -10.00 -4.01 -7.32
CA HIS A 46 -10.66 -2.71 -7.25
C HIS A 46 -10.11 -1.75 -8.31
N PRO A 47 -10.94 -0.95 -9.01
CA PRO A 47 -10.49 -0.07 -10.11
C PRO A 47 -9.30 0.81 -9.76
N PHE A 48 -9.27 1.37 -8.54
CA PHE A 48 -8.13 2.13 -8.06
C PHE A 48 -6.84 1.28 -8.02
N MET A 49 -6.90 0.04 -7.50
CA MET A 49 -5.74 -0.84 -7.37
C MET A 49 -5.18 -1.24 -8.73
N SER A 50 -6.08 -1.59 -9.67
CA SER A 50 -5.69 -1.96 -11.04
C SER A 50 -5.11 -0.77 -11.81
N ALA A 51 -5.71 0.42 -11.66
CA ALA A 51 -5.17 1.63 -12.27
C ALA A 51 -3.82 2.02 -11.66
N ALA A 52 -3.67 1.93 -10.32
CA ALA A 52 -2.42 2.22 -9.64
C ALA A 52 -1.29 1.30 -10.11
N ALA A 53 -1.54 0.01 -10.26
CA ALA A 53 -0.54 -0.93 -10.74
C ALA A 53 -0.08 -0.60 -12.18
N ARG A 54 -1.00 -0.34 -13.10
CA ARG A 54 -0.65 0.06 -14.48
C ARG A 54 0.17 1.37 -14.52
N GLU A 55 -0.24 2.37 -13.74
CA GLU A 55 0.46 3.66 -13.72
C GLU A 55 1.83 3.54 -13.06
N LEU A 56 1.98 2.76 -11.99
CA LEU A 56 3.29 2.44 -11.39
C LEU A 56 4.18 1.67 -12.38
N GLY A 57 3.59 0.72 -13.13
CA GLY A 57 4.29 0.02 -14.20
C GLY A 57 4.86 0.95 -15.26
N ALA A 58 4.11 1.97 -15.68
CA ALA A 58 4.57 3.00 -16.61
C ALA A 58 5.70 3.87 -16.01
N LEU A 59 5.80 3.93 -14.67
CA LEU A 59 6.88 4.60 -13.94
C LEU A 59 8.05 3.67 -13.60
N GLY A 60 8.08 2.44 -14.12
CA GLY A 60 9.15 1.48 -13.89
C GLY A 60 9.11 0.78 -12.53
N ILE A 61 7.97 0.76 -11.87
CA ILE A 61 7.76 0.05 -10.61
C ILE A 61 6.86 -1.17 -10.84
N ALA A 62 7.43 -2.37 -10.68
CA ALA A 62 6.64 -3.59 -10.66
C ALA A 62 5.70 -3.61 -9.44
N THR A 63 4.55 -4.27 -9.56
CA THR A 63 3.61 -4.40 -8.43
C THR A 63 3.17 -5.83 -8.24
N LEU A 64 3.19 -6.32 -7.00
CA LEU A 64 2.48 -7.52 -6.61
C LEU A 64 1.24 -7.11 -5.80
N ARG A 65 0.07 -7.20 -6.40
CA ARG A 65 -1.23 -7.06 -5.71
C ARG A 65 -1.69 -8.42 -5.25
N TYR A 66 -2.33 -8.50 -4.10
CA TYR A 66 -2.80 -9.75 -3.55
C TYR A 66 -4.11 -9.56 -2.78
N GLN A 67 -4.84 -10.66 -2.59
CA GLN A 67 -6.09 -10.70 -1.87
C GLN A 67 -5.86 -11.07 -0.41
N PHE A 68 -6.56 -10.44 0.53
CA PHE A 68 -6.65 -10.96 1.89
C PHE A 68 -7.65 -12.12 1.95
N PRO A 69 -7.45 -13.15 2.81
CA PRO A 69 -8.29 -14.34 2.84
C PRO A 69 -9.79 -14.07 3.01
N TYR A 70 -10.18 -13.04 3.78
CA TYR A 70 -11.60 -12.70 3.93
C TYR A 70 -12.24 -12.30 2.59
N MET A 71 -11.49 -11.65 1.70
CA MET A 71 -12.00 -11.27 0.38
C MET A 71 -12.11 -12.48 -0.56
N GLU A 72 -11.23 -13.48 -0.43
CA GLU A 72 -11.40 -14.77 -1.15
C GLU A 72 -12.73 -15.43 -0.76
N ARG A 73 -13.09 -15.37 0.50
CA ARG A 73 -14.37 -15.87 1.01
C ARG A 73 -15.55 -14.93 0.74
N ARG A 74 -15.35 -13.85 -0.02
CA ARG A 74 -16.36 -12.81 -0.30
C ARG A 74 -16.96 -12.19 0.97
N SER A 75 -16.20 -12.17 2.06
CA SER A 75 -16.60 -11.52 3.31
C SER A 75 -16.30 -10.02 3.25
N ARG A 76 -17.17 -9.21 3.85
CA ARG A 76 -16.92 -7.78 4.05
C ARG A 76 -16.17 -7.50 5.36
N ARG A 77 -16.15 -8.47 6.28
CA ARG A 77 -15.47 -8.34 7.57
C ARG A 77 -14.01 -8.79 7.43
N PRO A 78 -13.04 -7.92 7.68
CA PRO A 78 -11.63 -8.30 7.69
C PRO A 78 -11.33 -9.44 8.67
N ASP A 79 -10.32 -10.23 8.31
CA ASP A 79 -9.76 -11.25 9.18
C ASP A 79 -9.10 -10.64 10.44
N PRO A 80 -8.87 -11.45 11.47
CA PRO A 80 -8.04 -11.04 12.59
C PRO A 80 -6.66 -10.53 12.13
N PRO A 81 -6.07 -9.55 12.83
CA PRO A 81 -4.77 -8.98 12.43
C PRO A 81 -3.68 -10.02 12.21
N THR A 82 -3.63 -11.07 13.01
CA THR A 82 -2.64 -12.16 12.89
C THR A 82 -2.66 -12.82 11.51
N LEU A 83 -3.86 -13.13 10.98
CA LEU A 83 -3.98 -13.72 9.64
C LEU A 83 -3.64 -12.70 8.54
N CYS A 84 -4.01 -11.43 8.74
CA CYS A 84 -3.63 -10.37 7.82
C CYS A 84 -2.11 -10.17 7.77
N HIS A 85 -1.43 -10.19 8.91
CA HIS A 85 0.03 -10.08 8.99
C HIS A 85 0.72 -11.28 8.32
N ALA A 86 0.22 -12.52 8.55
CA ALA A 86 0.71 -13.70 7.87
C ALA A 86 0.55 -13.59 6.34
N THR A 87 -0.59 -13.03 5.88
CA THR A 87 -0.83 -12.79 4.45
C THR A 87 0.16 -11.78 3.86
N VAL A 88 0.43 -10.68 4.56
CA VAL A 88 1.44 -9.70 4.14
C VAL A 88 2.81 -10.35 4.00
N ARG A 89 3.23 -11.16 4.99
CA ARG A 89 4.52 -11.87 4.96
C ARG A 89 4.62 -12.83 3.79
N ALA A 90 3.57 -13.60 3.55
CA ALA A 90 3.51 -14.53 2.42
C ALA A 90 3.59 -13.78 1.07
N ALA A 91 2.91 -12.63 0.96
CA ALA A 91 2.97 -11.78 -0.24
C ALA A 91 4.37 -11.20 -0.49
N VAL A 92 5.06 -10.74 0.56
CA VAL A 92 6.45 -10.26 0.46
C VAL A 92 7.38 -11.39 0.03
N ALA A 93 7.28 -12.57 0.64
CA ALA A 93 8.07 -13.75 0.25
C ALA A 93 7.79 -14.16 -1.21
N GLN A 94 6.53 -14.08 -1.65
CA GLN A 94 6.16 -14.36 -3.04
C GLN A 94 6.76 -13.34 -4.01
N ALA A 95 6.74 -12.04 -3.66
CA ALA A 95 7.36 -10.99 -4.48
C ALA A 95 8.87 -11.20 -4.61
N ALA A 96 9.56 -11.52 -3.51
CA ALA A 96 10.99 -11.83 -3.50
C ALA A 96 11.33 -13.01 -4.43
N ARG A 97 10.46 -14.02 -4.48
CA ARG A 97 10.65 -15.20 -5.34
C ARG A 97 10.39 -14.88 -6.82
N LEU A 98 9.39 -14.06 -7.12
CA LEU A 98 8.98 -13.74 -8.50
C LEU A 98 9.81 -12.64 -9.15
N ALA A 99 10.38 -11.75 -8.35
CA ALA A 99 11.19 -10.62 -8.81
C ALA A 99 12.50 -10.51 -7.99
N PRO A 100 13.36 -11.56 -7.98
CA PRO A 100 14.49 -11.67 -7.06
C PRO A 100 15.57 -10.59 -7.28
N ALA A 101 15.62 -10.00 -8.46
CA ALA A 101 16.59 -8.94 -8.79
C ALA A 101 16.10 -7.54 -8.38
N LEU A 102 14.83 -7.39 -7.97
CA LEU A 102 14.26 -6.08 -7.67
C LEU A 102 14.28 -5.77 -6.17
N PRO A 103 14.71 -4.56 -5.78
CA PRO A 103 14.49 -4.04 -4.43
C PRO A 103 13.00 -4.05 -4.08
N LEU A 104 12.66 -4.53 -2.89
CA LEU A 104 11.28 -4.64 -2.45
C LEU A 104 10.84 -3.43 -1.61
N PHE A 105 9.65 -2.96 -1.90
CA PHE A 105 8.88 -2.04 -1.06
C PHE A 105 7.54 -2.69 -0.72
N ALA A 106 6.95 -2.33 0.41
CA ALA A 106 5.65 -2.85 0.81
C ALA A 106 4.73 -1.74 1.31
N GLY A 107 3.46 -2.03 1.44
CA GLY A 107 2.50 -1.05 1.92
C GLY A 107 1.11 -1.29 1.34
N GLY A 108 0.41 -0.21 1.04
CA GLY A 108 -0.91 -0.35 0.44
C GLY A 108 -1.88 0.75 0.81
N ARG A 109 -3.12 0.56 0.39
CA ARG A 109 -4.19 1.51 0.61
C ARG A 109 -4.85 1.29 1.96
N SER A 110 -4.99 2.35 2.76
CA SER A 110 -5.82 2.36 3.98
C SER A 110 -5.54 1.16 4.90
N PHE A 111 -6.49 0.25 5.05
CA PHE A 111 -6.36 -0.98 5.83
C PHE A 111 -5.12 -1.79 5.46
N GLY A 112 -4.85 -1.96 4.16
CA GLY A 112 -3.71 -2.71 3.66
C GLY A 112 -2.38 -2.12 4.12
N GLY A 113 -2.22 -0.79 4.03
CA GLY A 113 -1.04 -0.09 4.54
C GLY A 113 -0.85 -0.29 6.05
N ARG A 114 -1.96 -0.22 6.81
CA ARG A 114 -1.91 -0.46 8.27
C ARG A 114 -1.54 -1.90 8.61
N MET A 115 -2.07 -2.91 7.92
CA MET A 115 -1.70 -4.32 8.15
C MET A 115 -0.23 -4.57 7.80
N THR A 116 0.25 -3.97 6.71
CA THR A 116 1.66 -4.07 6.31
C THR A 116 2.59 -3.46 7.34
N SER A 117 2.28 -2.26 7.81
CA SER A 117 3.11 -1.60 8.84
C SER A 117 3.09 -2.31 10.19
N GLN A 118 1.96 -2.90 10.58
CA GLN A 118 1.88 -3.73 11.78
C GLN A 118 2.71 -5.02 11.64
N ALA A 119 2.64 -5.69 10.47
CA ALA A 119 3.48 -6.85 10.20
C ALA A 119 4.97 -6.51 10.29
N GLN A 120 5.38 -5.36 9.72
CA GLN A 120 6.76 -4.87 9.78
C GLN A 120 7.21 -4.51 11.20
N ALA A 121 6.33 -3.89 11.99
CA ALA A 121 6.63 -3.49 13.38
C ALA A 121 6.82 -4.69 14.31
N LEU A 122 6.02 -5.75 14.10
CA LEU A 122 6.10 -6.98 14.91
C LEU A 122 7.37 -7.78 14.64
N ASP A 123 7.75 -7.86 13.38
CA ASP A 123 8.95 -8.58 12.94
C ASP A 123 9.31 -8.09 11.52
N PRO A 124 10.55 -7.64 11.26
CA PRO A 124 10.92 -7.06 9.97
C PRO A 124 10.58 -7.95 8.78
N LEU A 125 9.99 -7.34 7.74
CA LEU A 125 9.68 -8.01 6.47
C LEU A 125 10.98 -8.18 5.67
N PRO A 126 11.42 -9.42 5.37
CA PRO A 126 12.71 -9.66 4.75
C PRO A 126 12.86 -8.94 3.40
N GLY A 127 13.96 -8.22 3.22
CA GLY A 127 14.31 -7.54 1.97
C GLY A 127 13.51 -6.28 1.66
N VAL A 128 12.54 -5.89 2.49
CA VAL A 128 11.74 -4.67 2.30
C VAL A 128 12.56 -3.44 2.71
N ARG A 129 12.81 -2.54 1.75
CA ARG A 129 13.61 -1.32 1.96
C ARG A 129 12.82 -0.16 2.54
N GLY A 130 11.51 -0.11 2.34
CA GLY A 130 10.66 0.95 2.85
C GLY A 130 9.17 0.65 2.68
N LEU A 131 8.33 1.40 3.40
CA LEU A 131 6.88 1.26 3.37
C LEU A 131 6.23 2.50 2.75
N ALA A 132 5.32 2.32 1.80
CA ALA A 132 4.54 3.42 1.23
C ALA A 132 3.05 3.21 1.54
N PHE A 133 2.39 4.27 2.01
CA PHE A 133 0.99 4.23 2.39
C PHE A 133 0.15 5.19 1.55
N LEU A 134 -0.95 4.70 1.02
CA LEU A 134 -1.93 5.44 0.26
C LEU A 134 -3.17 5.67 1.13
N GLY A 135 -3.25 6.80 1.82
CA GLY A 135 -4.31 7.12 2.77
C GLY A 135 -4.20 6.29 4.06
N PHE A 136 -3.17 6.52 4.88
CA PHE A 136 -3.02 5.79 6.15
C PHE A 136 -4.06 6.26 7.18
N PRO A 137 -4.93 5.37 7.70
CA PRO A 137 -5.94 5.78 8.67
C PRO A 137 -5.34 5.86 10.08
N LEU A 138 -5.26 7.04 10.67
CA LEU A 138 -4.78 7.24 12.04
C LEU A 138 -5.79 6.79 13.09
N HIS A 139 -7.08 6.88 12.75
CA HIS A 139 -8.20 6.59 13.65
C HIS A 139 -9.44 6.09 12.87
N PRO A 140 -10.46 5.56 13.56
CA PRO A 140 -11.79 5.32 12.97
C PRO A 140 -12.50 6.65 12.64
N ALA A 141 -13.39 6.63 11.67
CA ALA A 141 -14.22 7.79 11.35
C ALA A 141 -14.94 8.34 12.59
N GLY A 142 -14.94 9.66 12.76
CA GLY A 142 -15.61 10.35 13.88
C GLY A 142 -14.98 10.11 15.26
N LYS A 143 -13.77 9.51 15.33
CA LYS A 143 -13.03 9.27 16.58
C LYS A 143 -11.58 9.71 16.42
N PRO A 144 -11.30 11.02 16.35
CA PRO A 144 -9.95 11.54 16.19
C PRO A 144 -8.96 10.98 17.19
N GLY A 145 -7.73 10.71 16.73
CA GLY A 145 -6.66 10.16 17.54
C GLY A 145 -5.60 9.47 16.69
N ASP A 146 -4.60 8.88 17.33
CA ASP A 146 -3.49 8.21 16.63
C ASP A 146 -3.33 6.72 17.00
N SER A 147 -4.35 6.14 17.60
CA SER A 147 -4.29 4.78 18.15
C SER A 147 -3.89 3.72 17.12
N ARG A 148 -4.22 3.95 15.85
CA ARG A 148 -3.87 3.06 14.74
C ARG A 148 -2.43 3.24 14.23
N ALA A 149 -1.72 4.26 14.70
CA ALA A 149 -0.35 4.59 14.29
C ALA A 149 0.71 4.30 15.36
N ARG A 150 0.33 3.87 16.58
CA ARG A 150 1.28 3.67 17.69
C ARG A 150 2.42 2.72 17.36
N HIS A 151 2.12 1.61 16.67
CA HIS A 151 3.10 0.61 16.27
C HIS A 151 4.16 1.14 15.27
N LEU A 152 3.92 2.29 14.63
CA LEU A 152 4.88 2.89 13.69
C LEU A 152 6.17 3.34 14.39
N ALA A 153 6.14 3.54 15.71
CA ALA A 153 7.33 3.80 16.51
C ALA A 153 8.36 2.65 16.40
N ASP A 154 7.90 1.43 16.19
CA ASP A 154 8.72 0.22 16.10
C ASP A 154 9.18 -0.10 14.66
N VAL A 155 8.66 0.60 13.65
CA VAL A 155 9.13 0.48 12.26
C VAL A 155 10.47 1.21 12.11
N ARG A 156 11.52 0.48 11.69
CA ARG A 156 12.90 1.00 11.60
C ARG A 156 13.32 1.39 10.20
N ILE A 157 12.52 1.07 9.18
CA ILE A 157 12.79 1.41 7.77
C ILE A 157 12.03 2.68 7.37
N PRO A 158 12.46 3.35 6.28
CA PRO A 158 11.77 4.54 5.75
C PRO A 158 10.29 4.32 5.47
N MET A 159 9.49 5.34 5.71
CA MET A 159 8.04 5.34 5.48
C MET A 159 7.61 6.58 4.68
N LEU A 160 6.77 6.39 3.65
CA LEU A 160 6.08 7.45 2.93
C LEU A 160 4.59 7.41 3.23
N PHE A 161 4.05 8.55 3.63
CA PHE A 161 2.61 8.77 3.79
C PHE A 161 2.10 9.67 2.66
N VAL A 162 1.37 9.09 1.70
CA VAL A 162 0.62 9.89 0.72
C VAL A 162 -0.78 10.06 1.25
N GLN A 163 -1.18 11.31 1.53
CA GLN A 163 -2.39 11.60 2.30
C GLN A 163 -3.18 12.76 1.69
N GLY A 164 -4.50 12.60 1.61
CA GLY A 164 -5.38 13.71 1.21
C GLY A 164 -5.53 14.75 2.34
N THR A 165 -5.54 16.04 2.00
CA THR A 165 -5.68 17.12 3.01
C THR A 165 -7.09 17.18 3.64
N ARG A 166 -8.08 16.50 3.03
CA ARG A 166 -9.46 16.37 3.55
C ARG A 166 -9.79 14.96 4.03
N ASP A 167 -8.76 14.16 4.34
CA ASP A 167 -8.96 12.81 4.83
C ASP A 167 -9.50 12.80 6.27
N ALA A 168 -10.76 12.42 6.42
CA ALA A 168 -11.46 12.33 7.70
C ALA A 168 -10.97 11.19 8.62
N LEU A 169 -10.03 10.34 8.17
CA LEU A 169 -9.40 9.29 8.98
C LEU A 169 -7.96 9.64 9.40
N ALA A 170 -7.45 10.80 8.97
CA ALA A 170 -6.10 11.27 9.26
C ALA A 170 -6.06 12.80 9.22
N GLU A 171 -6.65 13.42 10.22
CA GLU A 171 -6.65 14.89 10.35
C GLU A 171 -5.24 15.45 10.27
N ARG A 172 -5.09 16.56 9.56
CA ARG A 172 -3.80 17.16 9.23
C ARG A 172 -2.91 17.35 10.47
N GLY A 173 -3.45 17.93 11.55
CA GLY A 173 -2.67 18.16 12.77
C GLY A 173 -2.18 16.86 13.43
N LEU A 174 -2.95 15.78 13.37
CA LEU A 174 -2.55 14.46 13.87
C LEU A 174 -1.45 13.84 13.00
N LEU A 175 -1.53 14.01 11.69
CA LEU A 175 -0.51 13.55 10.77
C LEU A 175 0.81 14.33 10.97
N GLU A 176 0.76 15.65 11.10
CA GLU A 176 1.93 16.48 11.35
C GLU A 176 2.61 16.09 12.67
N ALA A 177 1.84 15.90 13.74
CA ALA A 177 2.37 15.41 15.04
C ALA A 177 3.01 14.02 14.91
N LEU A 178 2.42 13.14 14.09
CA LEU A 178 3.00 11.83 13.82
C LEU A 178 4.33 11.95 13.05
N MET A 179 4.42 12.82 12.03
CA MET A 179 5.67 13.03 11.28
C MET A 179 6.78 13.53 12.19
N VAL A 180 6.50 14.49 13.08
CA VAL A 180 7.48 14.97 14.06
C VAL A 180 7.97 13.83 14.96
N ARG A 181 7.07 13.00 15.47
CA ARG A 181 7.39 11.86 16.34
C ARG A 181 8.21 10.78 15.65
N LEU A 182 7.95 10.50 14.38
CA LEU A 182 8.68 9.50 13.59
C LEU A 182 10.04 10.03 13.06
N GLY A 183 10.19 11.36 12.97
CA GLY A 183 11.43 12.02 12.55
C GLY A 183 11.86 11.63 11.13
N ALA A 184 13.16 11.52 10.92
CA ALA A 184 13.75 11.25 9.59
C ALA A 184 13.30 9.92 8.93
N ARG A 185 12.64 9.05 9.67
CA ARG A 185 12.11 7.79 9.13
C ARG A 185 10.82 7.95 8.34
N ALA A 186 10.14 9.09 8.46
CA ALA A 186 8.86 9.32 7.82
C ALA A 186 8.88 10.56 6.92
N SER A 187 8.31 10.41 5.74
CA SER A 187 8.03 11.52 4.81
C SER A 187 6.53 11.56 4.53
N SER A 188 6.00 12.74 4.24
CA SER A 188 4.62 12.90 3.81
C SER A 188 4.55 13.59 2.46
N SER A 189 3.59 13.18 1.63
CA SER A 189 3.18 13.84 0.40
C SER A 189 1.70 14.14 0.51
N LEU A 190 1.35 15.40 0.67
CA LEU A 190 -0.04 15.83 0.80
C LEU A 190 -0.65 16.08 -0.57
N ILE A 191 -1.85 15.51 -0.78
CA ILE A 191 -2.64 15.73 -1.99
C ILE A 191 -3.77 16.70 -1.62
N GLU A 192 -3.68 17.90 -2.18
CA GLU A 192 -4.60 18.98 -1.86
C GLU A 192 -6.03 18.64 -2.23
N ASP A 193 -7.00 19.04 -1.40
CA ASP A 193 -8.44 18.81 -1.54
C ASP A 193 -8.88 17.34 -1.64
N ALA A 194 -7.97 16.36 -1.57
CA ALA A 194 -8.34 14.95 -1.65
C ALA A 194 -8.88 14.42 -0.32
N ASP A 195 -9.91 13.57 -0.41
CA ASP A 195 -10.44 12.81 0.71
C ASP A 195 -9.66 11.50 0.95
N HIS A 196 -10.15 10.64 1.87
CA HIS A 196 -9.55 9.32 2.15
C HIS A 196 -9.50 8.39 0.93
N SER A 197 -10.37 8.57 -0.03
CA SER A 197 -10.41 7.81 -1.28
C SER A 197 -9.65 8.45 -2.43
N PHE A 198 -9.02 9.59 -2.16
CA PHE A 198 -8.36 10.45 -3.14
C PHE A 198 -9.34 11.03 -4.18
N HIS A 199 -10.61 11.22 -3.79
CA HIS A 199 -11.55 12.01 -4.56
C HIS A 199 -11.38 13.50 -4.25
N VAL A 200 -11.45 14.32 -5.28
CA VAL A 200 -11.42 15.77 -5.17
C VAL A 200 -12.71 16.40 -5.71
N PRO A 201 -13.11 17.57 -5.21
CA PRO A 201 -14.22 18.31 -5.80
C PRO A 201 -13.97 18.58 -7.29
N ALA A 202 -15.01 18.43 -8.13
CA ALA A 202 -14.88 18.59 -9.57
C ALA A 202 -14.28 19.96 -10.01
N ARG A 203 -14.43 20.99 -9.16
CA ARG A 203 -13.85 22.34 -9.39
C ARG A 203 -12.33 22.40 -9.20
N THR A 204 -11.74 21.46 -8.45
CA THR A 204 -10.30 21.47 -8.08
C THR A 204 -9.47 20.47 -8.88
N GLY A 205 -10.10 19.55 -9.62
CA GLY A 205 -9.38 18.59 -10.45
C GLY A 205 -10.18 17.34 -10.80
N LYS A 206 -9.47 16.38 -11.37
CA LYS A 206 -10.01 15.06 -11.69
C LYS A 206 -9.28 14.00 -10.86
N ASP A 207 -10.01 13.03 -10.36
CA ASP A 207 -9.46 11.90 -9.56
C ASP A 207 -8.32 11.17 -10.28
N SER A 208 -8.36 11.10 -11.62
CA SER A 208 -7.27 10.50 -12.41
C SER A 208 -5.96 11.29 -12.33
N GLN A 209 -6.03 12.63 -12.31
CA GLN A 209 -4.86 13.50 -12.14
C GLN A 209 -4.28 13.35 -10.75
N VAL A 210 -5.14 13.35 -9.73
CA VAL A 210 -4.78 13.10 -8.33
C VAL A 210 -4.09 11.75 -8.19
N ARG A 211 -4.63 10.70 -8.77
CA ARG A 211 -4.01 9.37 -8.75
C ARG A 211 -2.63 9.38 -9.40
N SER A 212 -2.47 10.02 -10.54
CA SER A 212 -1.16 10.10 -11.20
C SER A 212 -0.15 10.91 -10.38
N GLU A 213 -0.58 11.95 -9.67
CA GLU A 213 0.26 12.74 -8.78
C GLU A 213 0.77 11.89 -7.60
N LEU A 214 -0.14 11.24 -6.89
CA LEU A 214 0.22 10.39 -5.75
C LEU A 214 1.15 9.24 -6.14
N LEU A 215 0.96 8.62 -7.31
CA LEU A 215 1.79 7.51 -7.76
C LEU A 215 3.18 7.97 -8.22
N ARG A 216 3.30 9.17 -8.81
CA ARG A 216 4.60 9.78 -9.06
C ARG A 216 5.35 10.08 -7.75
N ALA A 217 4.65 10.53 -6.71
CA ALA A 217 5.28 10.73 -5.40
C ALA A 217 5.82 9.42 -4.83
N VAL A 218 5.04 8.34 -4.93
CA VAL A 218 5.48 6.98 -4.53
C VAL A 218 6.71 6.53 -5.31
N ALA A 219 6.67 6.64 -6.66
CA ALA A 219 7.78 6.19 -7.50
C ALA A 219 9.07 6.99 -7.22
N ARG A 220 9.00 8.32 -7.16
CA ARG A 220 10.16 9.17 -6.81
C ARG A 220 10.75 8.83 -5.45
N TRP A 221 9.88 8.60 -4.45
CA TRP A 221 10.36 8.22 -3.13
C TRP A 221 11.04 6.85 -3.12
N MET A 222 10.47 5.86 -3.82
CA MET A 222 11.13 4.56 -3.96
C MET A 222 12.49 4.69 -4.66
N GLU A 223 12.57 5.49 -5.73
CA GLU A 223 13.82 5.76 -6.44
C GLU A 223 14.89 6.38 -5.55
N SER A 224 14.52 7.24 -4.62
CA SER A 224 15.48 7.86 -3.70
C SER A 224 16.09 6.88 -2.68
N LEU A 225 15.58 5.65 -2.62
CA LEU A 225 16.04 4.58 -1.72
C LEU A 225 16.70 3.40 -2.46
N LEU A 226 16.88 3.51 -3.79
CA LEU A 226 17.57 2.49 -4.60
C LEU A 226 19.08 2.61 -4.49
#